data_0c0879862536729171b939cfc1835df0
#
_entry.id   0c0879862536729171b939cfc1835df0
#
_cell.length_a   1.000
_cell.length_b   1.000
_cell.length_c   1.000
_cell.angle_alpha   90.00
_cell.angle_beta   90.00
_cell.angle_gamma   90.00
#
_symmetry.space_group_name_H-M   'P 1'
#
loop_
_entity.id
_entity.type
_entity.pdbx_description
1 polymer ?
#
loop_
_entity_poly.entity_id
_entity_poly.type
_entity_poly.pdbx_seq_one_letter_code
_entity_poly.pdbx_strand_id
1 'polypeptide(L)'
;AFAPVLAANGGGAFVQLNSVASMKNFAAFSTYSASKAAAYSMTQALRDTLREQGTQVVSVHPGPIATDMGDAAGLTEMAEPPSVVGAALIAGLESGAFLVWPVSMAKQVAGAYQGFAENVVEADMSAG
;
A
#
# COMPACT_ATOMS: atom_id res chain seq x y z
N ALA A 1 -3.80 17.67 -4.34
CA ALA A 1 -4.30 18.06 -5.66
C ALA A 1 -5.58 17.32 -6.03
N PHE A 2 -5.66 16.01 -5.78
CA PHE A 2 -6.83 15.21 -6.17
C PHE A 2 -7.94 15.15 -5.10
N ALA A 3 -7.65 15.46 -3.84
CA ALA A 3 -8.63 15.34 -2.76
C ALA A 3 -9.91 16.15 -3.01
N PRO A 4 -9.85 17.44 -3.44
CA PRO A 4 -11.06 18.18 -3.74
C PRO A 4 -11.86 17.62 -4.92
N VAL A 5 -11.16 17.06 -5.92
CA VAL A 5 -11.80 16.44 -7.08
C VAL A 5 -12.59 15.20 -6.65
N LEU A 6 -11.98 14.36 -5.82
CA LEU A 6 -12.64 13.17 -5.29
C LEU A 6 -13.86 13.54 -4.44
N ALA A 7 -13.74 14.54 -3.58
CA ALA A 7 -14.86 15.01 -2.77
C ALA A 7 -16.02 15.50 -3.66
N ALA A 8 -15.73 16.28 -4.70
CA ALA A 8 -16.72 16.78 -5.63
C ALA A 8 -17.41 15.67 -6.43
N ASN A 9 -16.75 14.55 -6.63
CA ASN A 9 -17.26 13.40 -7.39
C ASN A 9 -17.83 12.28 -6.50
N GLY A 10 -18.18 12.58 -5.25
CA GLY A 10 -18.85 11.62 -4.37
C GLY A 10 -17.92 10.82 -3.46
N GLY A 11 -16.67 11.22 -3.34
CA GLY A 11 -15.68 10.57 -2.47
C GLY A 11 -14.64 9.75 -3.22
N GLY A 12 -15.07 8.70 -3.92
CA GLY A 12 -14.17 7.88 -4.72
C GLY A 12 -13.13 7.11 -3.92
N ALA A 13 -12.03 6.76 -4.58
CA ALA A 13 -10.91 6.03 -3.96
C ALA A 13 -9.57 6.64 -4.36
N PHE A 14 -8.65 6.69 -3.40
CA PHE A 14 -7.25 7.06 -3.61
C PHE A 14 -6.39 5.83 -3.34
N VAL A 15 -5.62 5.40 -4.33
CA VAL A 15 -4.77 4.21 -4.26
C VAL A 15 -3.32 4.62 -4.36
N GLN A 16 -2.53 4.27 -3.36
CA GLN A 16 -1.09 4.49 -3.35
C GLN A 16 -0.36 3.17 -3.55
N LEU A 17 0.45 3.08 -4.59
CA LEU A 17 1.33 1.94 -4.79
C LEU A 17 2.58 2.11 -3.93
N ASN A 18 2.64 1.36 -2.85
CA ASN A 18 3.77 1.28 -1.95
C ASN A 18 4.59 0.01 -2.25
N SER A 19 5.10 -0.68 -1.26
CA SER A 19 5.92 -1.88 -1.48
C SER A 19 6.12 -2.61 -0.15
N VAL A 20 6.49 -3.88 -0.19
CA VAL A 20 7.04 -4.54 1.00
C VAL A 20 8.28 -3.81 1.52
N ALA A 21 9.01 -3.11 0.63
CA ALA A 21 10.13 -2.25 1.02
C ALA A 21 9.69 -1.08 1.92
N SER A 22 8.41 -0.72 1.94
CA SER A 22 7.85 0.24 2.89
C SER A 22 7.91 -0.27 4.34
N MET A 23 7.90 -1.58 4.51
CA MET A 23 7.83 -2.24 5.82
C MET A 23 9.19 -2.67 6.31
N LYS A 24 10.11 -2.98 5.40
CA LYS A 24 11.46 -3.40 5.72
C LYS A 24 12.43 -2.82 4.70
N ASN A 25 13.51 -2.20 5.18
CA ASN A 25 14.54 -1.69 4.30
C ASN A 25 15.44 -2.84 3.80
N PHE A 26 15.74 -2.83 2.51
CA PHE A 26 16.66 -3.75 1.86
C PHE A 26 17.91 -2.98 1.48
N ALA A 27 19.05 -3.39 2.04
CA ALA A 27 20.30 -2.63 1.91
C ALA A 27 20.74 -2.39 0.46
N ALA A 28 20.44 -3.35 -0.44
CA ALA A 28 20.82 -3.22 -1.86
C ALA A 28 20.10 -2.06 -2.57
N PHE A 29 18.96 -1.61 -2.06
CA PHE A 29 18.21 -0.46 -2.59
C PHE A 29 17.59 0.36 -1.44
N SER A 30 18.48 0.82 -0.55
CA SER A 30 18.09 1.45 0.71
C SER A 30 17.35 2.77 0.53
N THR A 31 17.72 3.57 -0.47
CA THR A 31 17.04 4.85 -0.74
C THR A 31 15.63 4.65 -1.28
N TYR A 32 15.45 3.66 -2.14
CA TYR A 32 14.12 3.27 -2.61
C TYR A 32 13.24 2.84 -1.43
N SER A 33 13.76 1.96 -0.57
CA SER A 33 13.04 1.50 0.62
C SER A 33 12.65 2.67 1.53
N ALA A 34 13.56 3.60 1.76
CA ALA A 34 13.28 4.80 2.58
C ALA A 34 12.17 5.64 1.95
N SER A 35 12.20 5.84 0.63
CA SER A 35 11.14 6.61 -0.05
C SER A 35 9.78 5.92 0.05
N LYS A 36 9.74 4.60 -0.05
CA LYS A 36 8.50 3.83 0.07
C LYS A 36 7.98 3.82 1.51
N ALA A 37 8.84 3.79 2.50
CA ALA A 37 8.45 3.92 3.91
C ALA A 37 7.81 5.29 4.17
N ALA A 38 8.40 6.36 3.63
CA ALA A 38 7.84 7.71 3.72
C ALA A 38 6.48 7.80 3.03
N ALA A 39 6.34 7.20 1.83
CA ALA A 39 5.08 7.17 1.10
C ALA A 39 3.99 6.44 1.88
N TYR A 40 4.32 5.32 2.52
CA TYR A 40 3.36 4.59 3.35
C TYR A 40 2.94 5.41 4.56
N SER A 41 3.89 6.08 5.22
CA SER A 41 3.57 6.97 6.35
C SER A 41 2.57 8.05 5.93
N MET A 42 2.78 8.67 4.77
CA MET A 42 1.86 9.66 4.22
C MET A 42 0.50 9.05 3.86
N THR A 43 0.47 7.82 3.36
CA THR A 43 -0.78 7.11 3.04
C THR A 43 -1.63 6.89 4.29
N GLN A 44 -1.00 6.60 5.43
CA GLN A 44 -1.72 6.49 6.71
C GLN A 44 -2.39 7.81 7.09
N ALA A 45 -1.67 8.92 6.97
CA ALA A 45 -2.21 10.25 7.26
C ALA A 45 -3.36 10.60 6.31
N LEU A 46 -3.22 10.29 5.02
CA LEU A 46 -4.26 10.53 4.03
C LEU A 46 -5.53 9.73 4.32
N ARG A 47 -5.39 8.48 4.79
CA ARG A 47 -6.55 7.68 5.20
C ARG A 47 -7.40 8.42 6.23
N ASP A 48 -6.78 8.96 7.25
CA ASP A 48 -7.48 9.67 8.29
C ASP A 48 -8.08 11.00 7.79
N THR A 49 -7.30 11.75 7.02
CA THR A 49 -7.71 13.05 6.49
C THR A 49 -8.88 12.91 5.51
N LEU A 50 -8.82 11.92 4.60
CA LEU A 50 -9.83 11.79 3.54
C LEU A 50 -11.07 11.00 3.95
N ARG A 51 -11.05 10.40 5.13
CA ARG A 51 -12.21 9.67 5.67
C ARG A 51 -13.44 10.55 5.77
N GLU A 52 -13.26 11.79 6.21
CA GLU A 52 -14.37 12.73 6.42
C GLU A 52 -15.12 13.07 5.14
N GLN A 53 -14.45 13.01 3.99
CA GLN A 53 -15.10 13.26 2.70
C GLN A 53 -15.62 11.98 2.03
N GLY A 54 -15.51 10.83 2.70
CA GLY A 54 -15.98 9.55 2.16
C GLY A 54 -15.07 8.95 1.10
N THR A 55 -13.81 9.38 1.03
CA THR A 55 -12.82 8.83 0.11
C THR A 55 -12.15 7.61 0.72
N GLN A 56 -12.23 6.46 0.03
CA GLN A 56 -11.51 5.26 0.42
C GLN A 56 -10.03 5.43 0.07
N VAL A 57 -9.15 5.14 1.03
CA VAL A 57 -7.70 5.15 0.80
C VAL A 57 -7.20 3.72 0.88
N VAL A 58 -6.42 3.31 -0.13
CA VAL A 58 -5.87 1.96 -0.23
C VAL A 58 -4.36 2.06 -0.40
N SER A 59 -3.63 1.32 0.44
CA SER A 59 -2.18 1.18 0.36
C SER A 59 -1.86 -0.22 -0.17
N VAL A 60 -1.23 -0.28 -1.33
CA VAL A 60 -0.87 -1.54 -1.99
C VAL A 60 0.61 -1.82 -1.77
N HIS A 61 0.93 -3.00 -1.26
CA HIS A 61 2.29 -3.40 -0.89
C HIS A 61 2.73 -4.63 -1.69
N PRO A 62 3.03 -4.49 -2.99
CA PRO A 62 3.56 -5.61 -3.76
C PRO A 62 5.00 -5.93 -3.35
N GLY A 63 5.37 -7.19 -3.56
CA GLY A 63 6.76 -7.61 -3.59
C GLY A 63 7.33 -7.41 -4.99
N PRO A 64 8.30 -8.24 -5.42
CA PRO A 64 8.85 -8.15 -6.78
C PRO A 64 7.78 -8.37 -7.84
N ILE A 65 7.73 -7.47 -8.82
CA ILE A 65 6.80 -7.52 -9.95
C ILE A 65 7.60 -7.52 -11.24
N ALA A 66 7.11 -8.26 -12.26
CA ALA A 66 7.75 -8.35 -13.57
C ALA A 66 7.58 -7.04 -14.34
N THR A 67 8.45 -6.07 -14.04
CA THR A 67 8.51 -4.74 -14.66
C THR A 67 9.95 -4.42 -14.98
N ASP A 68 10.18 -3.38 -15.81
CA ASP A 68 11.53 -2.92 -16.13
C ASP A 68 12.35 -2.57 -14.88
N MET A 69 11.70 -2.00 -13.88
CA MET A 69 12.35 -1.68 -12.61
C MET A 69 12.76 -2.95 -11.85
N GLY A 70 11.90 -3.97 -11.84
CA GLY A 70 12.20 -5.26 -11.23
C GLY A 70 13.37 -5.94 -11.91
N ASP A 71 13.41 -5.91 -13.24
CA ASP A 71 14.52 -6.45 -14.05
C ASP A 71 15.84 -5.72 -13.74
N ALA A 72 15.80 -4.40 -13.71
CA ALA A 72 16.97 -3.57 -13.40
C ALA A 72 17.52 -3.84 -11.99
N ALA A 73 16.64 -4.19 -11.05
CA ALA A 73 17.02 -4.54 -9.67
C ALA A 73 17.47 -5.99 -9.51
N GLY A 74 17.41 -6.82 -10.57
CA GLY A 74 17.80 -8.23 -10.52
C GLY A 74 16.77 -9.12 -9.83
N LEU A 75 15.51 -8.72 -9.80
CA LEU A 75 14.43 -9.43 -9.10
C LEU A 75 13.53 -10.24 -10.02
N THR A 76 13.90 -10.39 -11.29
CA THR A 76 13.05 -11.04 -12.31
C THR A 76 12.61 -12.45 -11.91
N GLU A 77 13.52 -13.25 -11.32
CA GLU A 77 13.22 -14.64 -10.93
C GLU A 77 12.18 -14.70 -9.79
N MET A 78 12.06 -13.65 -9.00
CA MET A 78 11.14 -13.57 -7.87
C MET A 78 9.86 -12.82 -8.22
N ALA A 79 9.80 -12.21 -9.42
CA ALA A 79 8.73 -11.32 -9.80
C ALA A 79 7.47 -12.08 -10.22
N GLU A 80 6.31 -11.52 -9.90
CA GLU A 80 5.01 -11.99 -10.36
C GLU A 80 4.44 -11.01 -11.41
N PRO A 81 3.47 -11.45 -12.25
CA PRO A 81 2.91 -10.56 -13.28
C PRO A 81 2.15 -9.37 -12.67
N PRO A 82 2.18 -8.20 -13.32
CA PRO A 82 1.42 -7.03 -12.84
C PRO A 82 -0.08 -7.27 -12.68
N SER A 83 -0.65 -8.20 -13.45
CA SER A 83 -2.08 -8.56 -13.34
C SER A 83 -2.46 -9.07 -11.95
N VAL A 84 -1.53 -9.67 -11.21
CA VAL A 84 -1.76 -10.12 -9.83
C VAL A 84 -2.04 -8.92 -8.93
N VAL A 85 -1.31 -7.83 -9.12
CA VAL A 85 -1.51 -6.59 -8.36
C VAL A 85 -2.89 -6.01 -8.67
N GLY A 86 -3.26 -5.94 -9.94
CA GLY A 86 -4.55 -5.41 -10.36
C GLY A 86 -5.72 -6.19 -9.77
N ALA A 87 -5.67 -7.50 -9.83
CA ALA A 87 -6.73 -8.36 -9.29
C ALA A 87 -6.87 -8.19 -7.77
N ALA A 88 -5.75 -8.14 -7.05
CA ALA A 88 -5.75 -7.95 -5.59
C ALA A 88 -6.28 -6.55 -5.22
N LEU A 89 -5.95 -5.54 -6.01
CA LEU A 89 -6.44 -4.18 -5.79
C LEU A 89 -7.96 -4.11 -5.93
N ILE A 90 -8.52 -4.71 -6.99
CA ILE A 90 -9.97 -4.74 -7.19
C ILE A 90 -10.65 -5.41 -6.00
N ALA A 91 -10.15 -6.56 -5.56
CA ALA A 91 -10.69 -7.26 -4.39
C ALA A 91 -10.62 -6.39 -3.13
N GLY A 92 -9.52 -5.67 -2.93
CA GLY A 92 -9.35 -4.75 -1.80
C GLY A 92 -10.33 -3.59 -1.83
N LEU A 93 -10.57 -3.01 -3.00
CA LEU A 93 -11.53 -1.93 -3.17
C LEU A 93 -12.95 -2.41 -2.83
N GLU A 94 -13.32 -3.60 -3.29
CA GLU A 94 -14.64 -4.17 -3.03
C GLU A 94 -14.87 -4.50 -1.56
N SER A 95 -13.81 -4.95 -0.85
CA SER A 95 -13.90 -5.32 0.57
C SER A 95 -13.75 -4.13 1.53
N GLY A 96 -13.36 -2.96 1.04
CA GLY A 96 -13.10 -1.78 1.87
C GLY A 96 -11.77 -1.83 2.62
N ALA A 97 -10.83 -2.67 2.18
CA ALA A 97 -9.53 -2.82 2.84
C ALA A 97 -8.67 -1.57 2.71
N PHE A 98 -7.91 -1.26 3.77
CA PHE A 98 -6.84 -0.26 3.68
C PHE A 98 -5.57 -0.85 3.09
N LEU A 99 -5.18 -2.05 3.53
CA LEU A 99 -3.94 -2.71 3.14
C LEU A 99 -4.21 -3.82 2.13
N VAL A 100 -3.46 -3.83 1.03
CA VAL A 100 -3.55 -4.85 -0.02
C VAL A 100 -2.16 -5.45 -0.25
N TRP A 101 -2.08 -6.78 -0.17
CA TRP A 101 -0.84 -7.55 -0.24
C TRP A 101 -0.92 -8.54 -1.41
N PRO A 102 -0.60 -8.10 -2.63
CA PRO A 102 -0.98 -8.86 -3.83
C PRO A 102 -0.13 -10.08 -4.15
N VAL A 103 1.11 -10.16 -3.65
CA VAL A 103 2.02 -11.25 -4.03
C VAL A 103 2.43 -12.08 -2.81
N SER A 104 2.99 -13.27 -3.07
CA SER A 104 3.30 -14.26 -2.02
C SER A 104 4.24 -13.73 -0.94
N MET A 105 5.31 -13.05 -1.32
CA MET A 105 6.24 -12.43 -0.36
C MET A 105 5.53 -11.38 0.49
N ALA A 106 4.68 -10.56 -0.13
CA ALA A 106 3.92 -9.55 0.57
C ALA A 106 2.98 -10.16 1.62
N LYS A 107 2.38 -11.31 1.31
CA LYS A 107 1.49 -12.00 2.25
C LYS A 107 2.20 -12.49 3.51
N GLN A 108 3.47 -12.86 3.40
CA GLN A 108 4.28 -13.20 4.58
C GLN A 108 4.48 -11.99 5.48
N VAL A 109 4.78 -10.84 4.89
CA VAL A 109 4.91 -9.57 5.62
C VAL A 109 3.57 -9.20 6.27
N ALA A 110 2.48 -9.35 5.54
CA ALA A 110 1.13 -9.07 6.04
C ALA A 110 0.81 -9.89 7.28
N GLY A 111 1.12 -11.18 7.27
CA GLY A 111 0.87 -12.06 8.40
C GLY A 111 1.59 -11.62 9.68
N ALA A 112 2.83 -11.17 9.54
CA ALA A 112 3.62 -10.67 10.67
C ALA A 112 3.16 -9.29 11.15
N TYR A 113 2.61 -8.48 10.25
CA TYR A 113 2.25 -7.08 10.51
C TYR A 113 0.81 -6.90 10.98
N GLN A 114 -0.04 -7.90 10.79
CA GLN A 114 -1.50 -7.75 10.96
C GLN A 114 -1.90 -7.19 12.31
N GLY A 115 -1.35 -7.70 13.40
CA GLY A 115 -1.70 -7.23 14.74
C GLY A 115 -1.36 -5.76 14.94
N PHE A 116 -0.21 -5.33 14.48
CA PHE A 116 0.19 -3.93 14.54
C PHE A 116 -0.72 -3.06 13.65
N ALA A 117 -1.03 -3.53 12.46
CA ALA A 117 -1.90 -2.81 11.54
C ALA A 117 -3.27 -2.56 12.16
N GLU A 118 -3.90 -3.59 12.70
CA GLU A 118 -5.24 -3.49 13.28
C GLU A 118 -5.27 -2.69 14.57
N ASN A 119 -4.29 -2.87 15.43
CA ASN A 119 -4.31 -2.31 16.79
C ASN A 119 -3.63 -0.94 16.90
N VAL A 120 -2.85 -0.54 15.91
CA VAL A 120 -2.12 0.74 15.94
C VAL A 120 -2.43 1.58 14.71
N VAL A 121 -2.16 1.06 13.50
CA VAL A 121 -2.26 1.86 12.26
C VAL A 121 -3.70 2.24 11.97
N GLU A 122 -4.60 1.27 12.05
CA GLU A 122 -6.01 1.44 11.71
C GLU A 122 -6.87 1.82 12.92
N ALA A 123 -6.31 1.75 14.12
CA ALA A 123 -7.01 2.13 15.34
C ALA A 123 -7.04 3.65 15.49
N ASP A 124 -8.06 4.14 16.17
CA ASP A 124 -8.14 5.57 16.51
C ASP A 124 -7.34 5.83 17.80
N MET A 125 -6.06 6.09 17.62
CA MET A 125 -5.14 6.37 18.72
C MET A 125 -5.35 7.75 19.34
N SER A 126 -6.05 8.65 18.63
CA SER A 126 -6.33 9.99 19.10
C SER A 126 -7.49 10.05 20.10
N ALA A 127 -8.33 9.02 20.12
CA ALA A 127 -9.49 8.94 20.99
C ALA A 127 -9.16 8.52 22.43
N GLY A 128 -7.93 8.06 22.65
CA GLY A 128 -7.47 7.61 23.96
C GLY A 128 -7.14 8.73 24.88
#